data_c65eff7a57d129443f5c5b30064664e0
#
_entry.id   c65eff7a57d129443f5c5b30064664e0
#
_cell.length_a   1.000
_cell.length_b   1.000
_cell.length_c   1.000
_cell.angle_alpha   90.00
_cell.angle_beta   90.00
_cell.angle_gamma   90.00
#
_symmetry.space_group_name_H-M   'P 1'
#
loop_
_entity.id
_entity.type
_entity.pdbx_description
1 polymer ?
#
loop_
_entity_poly.entity_id
_entity_poly.type
_entity_poly.pdbx_seq_one_letter_code
_entity_poly.pdbx_strand_id
1 'polypeptide(L)'
;AARDEQYLSIDWYQYDGTPIQNENSPYPAKEKSSYTKSSARTDNYTASAFLTYKKLFDEVHDISLMGGVQYDYAAYDYSGTKAMDVEAAIESLNGKGQIYIDKVDRWEEAILSYFGRLNYNYKSRYMVEVNARYDGSSKFLPKNRWNFFWGASAGWRITEEKFMENLRDYVNELKLRASYGEVGNQNGIGRYDGIQLYNYKSNSGALLGNSKGTYVESAGLVSTMRTWERIYN
;
A
#
# COMPACT_ATOMS: atom_id res chain seq x y z
N ALA A 1 11.24 8.40 9.17
CA ALA A 1 12.16 9.50 8.85
C ALA A 1 11.71 10.77 9.58
N ALA A 2 12.65 11.56 10.06
CA ALA A 2 12.41 12.91 10.59
C ALA A 2 12.92 13.92 9.57
N ARG A 3 12.19 15.01 9.39
CA ARG A 3 12.57 16.09 8.47
C ARG A 3 12.31 17.44 9.13
N ASP A 4 13.28 18.32 9.02
CA ASP A 4 13.21 19.69 9.49
C ASP A 4 13.29 20.62 8.27
N GLU A 5 12.37 21.56 8.15
CA GLU A 5 12.32 22.54 7.08
C GLU A 5 12.23 23.93 7.67
N GLN A 6 13.10 24.83 7.19
CA GLN A 6 13.08 26.24 7.56
C GLN A 6 12.75 27.08 6.33
N TYR A 7 11.80 27.96 6.49
CA TYR A 7 11.45 28.96 5.51
C TYR A 7 11.79 30.36 6.09
N LEU A 8 12.59 31.11 5.36
CA LEU A 8 13.00 32.45 5.76
C LEU A 8 12.36 33.49 4.86
N SER A 9 11.65 34.44 5.43
CA SER A 9 11.18 35.61 4.71
C SER A 9 12.30 36.68 4.66
N ILE A 10 12.47 37.29 3.50
CA ILE A 10 13.40 38.39 3.29
C ILE A 10 12.60 39.66 3.16
N ASP A 11 12.84 40.63 4.07
CA ASP A 11 12.27 41.96 3.98
C ASP A 11 13.17 42.87 3.14
N TRP A 12 12.60 43.53 2.15
CA TRP A 12 13.29 44.50 1.32
C TRP A 12 13.00 45.89 1.83
N TYR A 13 14.05 46.72 1.94
CA TYR A 13 13.96 48.08 2.38
C TYR A 13 14.46 49.04 1.29
N GLN A 14 13.87 50.22 1.21
CA GLN A 14 14.40 51.32 0.42
C GLN A 14 15.70 51.86 1.06
N TYR A 15 16.46 52.64 0.33
CA TYR A 15 17.70 53.20 0.78
C TYR A 15 17.55 54.07 2.06
N ASP A 16 16.36 54.65 2.28
CA ASP A 16 15.99 55.43 3.46
C ASP A 16 15.51 54.57 4.67
N GLY A 17 15.55 53.25 4.54
CA GLY A 17 15.10 52.32 5.59
C GLY A 17 13.60 52.04 5.58
N THR A 18 12.84 52.56 4.60
CA THR A 18 11.42 52.30 4.48
C THR A 18 11.16 50.91 3.91
N PRO A 19 10.32 50.09 4.53
CA PRO A 19 9.97 48.77 3.99
C PRO A 19 9.31 48.89 2.62
N ILE A 20 9.79 48.12 1.64
CA ILE A 20 9.19 48.06 0.31
C ILE A 20 7.97 47.13 0.40
N GLN A 21 6.78 47.70 0.50
CA GLN A 21 5.53 46.96 0.35
C GLN A 21 5.23 46.83 -1.14
N ASN A 22 5.60 45.72 -1.74
CA ASN A 22 5.27 45.41 -3.13
C ASN A 22 4.05 44.49 -3.17
N GLU A 23 2.85 45.04 -3.38
CA GLU A 23 1.61 44.31 -3.50
C GLU A 23 1.58 43.33 -4.69
N ASN A 24 2.48 43.51 -5.68
CA ASN A 24 2.61 42.69 -6.87
C ASN A 24 3.82 41.74 -6.82
N SER A 25 4.49 41.62 -5.69
CA SER A 25 5.57 40.63 -5.56
C SER A 25 5.00 39.22 -5.58
N PRO A 26 5.56 38.29 -6.38
CA PRO A 26 5.20 36.88 -6.29
C PRO A 26 5.52 36.28 -4.89
N TYR A 27 6.27 37.02 -4.09
CA TYR A 27 6.56 36.72 -2.69
C TYR A 27 5.93 37.82 -1.82
N PRO A 28 4.69 37.64 -1.34
CA PRO A 28 4.05 38.64 -0.50
C PRO A 28 4.88 38.88 0.77
N ALA A 29 5.19 40.14 1.06
CA ALA A 29 5.97 40.59 2.22
C ALA A 29 5.31 40.28 3.58
N LYS A 30 4.33 39.39 3.61
CA LYS A 30 3.56 38.94 4.79
C LYS A 30 3.83 37.50 5.23
N GLU A 31 4.65 36.76 4.49
CA GLU A 31 4.99 35.42 4.94
C GLU A 31 6.10 35.54 6.01
N LYS A 32 5.68 35.35 7.24
CA LYS A 32 6.61 35.26 8.37
C LYS A 32 7.49 34.04 8.23
N SER A 33 8.76 34.15 8.60
CA SER A 33 9.67 33.02 8.67
C SER A 33 9.07 31.89 9.47
N SER A 34 9.27 30.67 9.04
CA SER A 34 8.70 29.49 9.70
C SER A 34 9.73 28.37 9.78
N TYR A 35 9.60 27.56 10.80
CA TYR A 35 10.34 26.31 10.97
C TYR A 35 9.36 25.15 11.17
N THR A 36 9.52 24.12 10.37
CA THR A 36 8.68 22.92 10.44
C THR A 36 9.54 21.74 10.84
N LYS A 37 9.14 21.07 11.90
CA LYS A 37 9.72 19.79 12.32
C LYS A 37 8.70 18.67 12.12
N SER A 38 9.10 17.64 11.37
CA SER A 38 8.24 16.52 11.10
C SER A 38 8.91 15.19 11.40
N SER A 39 8.10 14.22 11.74
CA SER A 39 8.51 12.83 11.95
C SER A 39 7.56 11.89 11.21
N ALA A 40 8.14 10.93 10.51
CA ALA A 40 7.39 9.88 9.84
C ALA A 40 7.92 8.50 10.27
N ARG A 41 7.00 7.61 10.62
CA ARG A 41 7.29 6.23 10.96
C ARG A 41 6.45 5.30 10.09
N THR A 42 7.09 4.30 9.53
CA THR A 42 6.41 3.21 8.81
C THR A 42 6.80 1.89 9.46
N ASP A 43 5.81 1.14 9.88
CA ASP A 43 5.99 -0.19 10.45
C ASP A 43 5.40 -1.21 9.48
N ASN A 44 6.19 -2.21 9.08
CA ASN A 44 5.76 -3.31 8.23
C ASN A 44 6.07 -4.63 8.94
N TYR A 45 5.07 -5.48 9.08
CA TYR A 45 5.21 -6.80 9.67
C TYR A 45 4.64 -7.85 8.73
N THR A 46 5.43 -8.88 8.47
CA THR A 46 4.95 -10.09 7.79
C THR A 46 5.20 -11.28 8.71
N ALA A 47 4.16 -12.01 9.02
CA ALA A 47 4.23 -13.27 9.75
C ALA A 47 3.60 -14.37 8.91
N SER A 48 4.30 -15.50 8.78
CA SER A 48 3.80 -16.66 8.05
C SER A 48 4.10 -17.94 8.81
N ALA A 49 3.15 -18.89 8.72
CA ALA A 49 3.33 -20.24 9.21
C ALA A 49 2.79 -21.21 8.16
N PHE A 50 3.56 -22.26 7.88
CA PHE A 50 3.15 -23.27 6.91
C PHE A 50 3.67 -24.65 7.30
N LEU A 51 2.97 -25.67 6.85
CA LEU A 51 3.35 -27.06 6.97
C LEU A 51 3.51 -27.66 5.58
N THR A 52 4.49 -28.51 5.43
CA THR A 52 4.73 -29.26 4.19
C THR A 52 4.78 -30.74 4.50
N TYR A 53 3.97 -31.51 3.78
CA TYR A 53 4.00 -32.96 3.78
C TYR A 53 4.51 -33.45 2.43
N LYS A 54 5.55 -34.31 2.44
CA LYS A 54 6.09 -34.93 1.24
C LYS A 54 6.14 -36.43 1.42
N LYS A 55 5.70 -37.13 0.41
CA LYS A 55 5.78 -38.60 0.40
C LYS A 55 5.95 -39.15 -1.00
N LEU A 56 6.86 -40.08 -1.13
CA LEU A 56 7.03 -40.92 -2.32
C LEU A 56 6.31 -42.25 -2.07
N PHE A 57 5.36 -42.59 -2.93
CA PHE A 57 4.63 -43.84 -2.91
C PHE A 57 5.07 -44.72 -4.09
N ASP A 58 5.29 -46.00 -3.84
CA ASP A 58 5.65 -47.00 -4.82
C ASP A 58 6.83 -46.57 -5.72
N GLU A 59 7.74 -45.73 -5.18
CA GLU A 59 8.91 -45.18 -5.89
C GLU A 59 8.60 -44.37 -7.17
N VAL A 60 7.33 -44.16 -7.50
CA VAL A 60 6.88 -43.52 -8.74
C VAL A 60 5.95 -42.34 -8.55
N HIS A 61 5.26 -42.26 -7.40
CA HIS A 61 4.33 -41.17 -7.10
C HIS A 61 4.92 -40.23 -6.05
N ASP A 62 5.44 -39.09 -6.48
CA ASP A 62 5.96 -38.08 -5.57
C ASP A 62 4.88 -37.01 -5.34
N ILE A 63 4.43 -36.89 -4.09
CA ILE A 63 3.42 -35.95 -3.67
C ILE A 63 4.01 -34.99 -2.64
N SER A 64 3.82 -33.69 -2.89
CA SER A 64 4.14 -32.63 -1.94
C SER A 64 2.91 -31.76 -1.74
N LEU A 65 2.40 -31.73 -0.51
CA LEU A 65 1.29 -30.88 -0.09
C LEU A 65 1.82 -29.84 0.89
N MET A 66 1.52 -28.57 0.64
CA MET A 66 1.83 -27.45 1.53
C MET A 66 0.56 -26.66 1.83
N GLY A 67 0.39 -26.28 3.09
CA GLY A 67 -0.68 -25.37 3.50
C GLY A 67 -0.20 -24.42 4.57
N GLY A 68 -0.69 -23.20 4.58
CA GLY A 68 -0.23 -22.21 5.51
C GLY A 68 -1.11 -20.96 5.58
N VAL A 69 -0.71 -20.06 6.48
CA VAL A 69 -1.32 -18.77 6.71
C VAL A 69 -0.25 -17.69 6.68
N GLN A 70 -0.58 -16.54 6.14
CA GLN A 70 0.28 -15.36 6.11
C GLN A 70 -0.52 -14.14 6.56
N TYR A 71 0.07 -13.32 7.39
CA TYR A 71 -0.46 -12.04 7.82
C TYR A 71 0.53 -10.94 7.48
N ASP A 72 0.10 -9.98 6.67
CA ASP A 72 0.85 -8.79 6.32
C ASP A 72 0.15 -7.58 6.93
N TYR A 73 0.92 -6.73 7.62
CA TYR A 73 0.45 -5.51 8.26
C TYR A 73 1.38 -4.37 7.92
N ALA A 74 0.82 -3.23 7.56
CA ALA A 74 1.54 -2.00 7.36
C ALA A 74 0.83 -0.85 8.09
N ALA A 75 1.60 -0.02 8.78
CA ALA A 75 1.12 1.18 9.44
C ALA A 75 2.05 2.36 9.14
N TYR A 76 1.47 3.53 9.06
CA TYR A 76 2.17 4.79 8.87
C TYR A 76 1.64 5.82 9.86
N ASP A 77 2.56 6.53 10.46
CA ASP A 77 2.28 7.64 11.35
C ASP A 77 3.16 8.82 10.96
N TYR A 78 2.54 9.96 10.72
CA TYR A 78 3.22 11.21 10.41
C TYR A 78 2.69 12.31 11.30
N SER A 79 3.60 13.08 11.88
CA SER A 79 3.28 14.30 12.61
C SER A 79 4.22 15.43 12.23
N GLY A 80 3.67 16.59 11.93
CA GLY A 80 4.39 17.81 11.64
C GLY A 80 3.97 18.92 12.59
N THR A 81 4.94 19.65 13.11
CA THR A 81 4.73 20.84 13.94
C THR A 81 5.43 22.03 13.28
N LYS A 82 4.72 23.16 13.17
CA LYS A 82 5.22 24.38 12.56
C LYS A 82 5.20 25.52 13.55
N ALA A 83 6.34 26.19 13.66
CA ALA A 83 6.48 27.46 14.39
C ALA A 83 6.55 28.60 13.36
N MET A 84 5.85 29.69 13.62
CA MET A 84 5.91 30.92 12.83
C MET A 84 6.75 31.95 13.52
N ASP A 85 7.23 32.92 12.74
CA ASP A 85 8.00 34.07 13.23
C ASP A 85 9.28 33.64 13.97
N VAL A 86 10.01 32.68 13.38
CA VAL A 86 11.26 32.15 13.93
C VAL A 86 12.44 33.04 13.50
N GLU A 87 13.43 33.15 14.37
CA GLU A 87 14.68 33.87 14.08
C GLU A 87 15.54 33.02 13.13
N ALA A 88 16.11 33.67 12.08
CA ALA A 88 16.84 33.01 11.00
C ALA A 88 18.04 32.15 11.45
N ALA A 89 18.58 32.42 12.62
CA ALA A 89 19.78 31.74 13.14
C ALA A 89 19.47 30.53 14.03
N ILE A 90 18.19 30.24 14.30
CA ILE A 90 17.81 29.20 15.27
C ILE A 90 16.88 28.22 14.61
N GLU A 91 17.39 27.05 14.26
CA GLU A 91 16.61 25.88 13.81
C GLU A 91 15.84 25.28 15.00
N SER A 92 14.81 25.99 15.46
CA SER A 92 14.05 25.60 16.64
C SER A 92 12.58 25.98 16.52
N LEU A 93 11.74 25.22 17.19
CA LEU A 93 10.32 25.57 17.36
C LEU A 93 10.10 26.76 18.30
N ASN A 94 11.14 27.35 18.87
CA ASN A 94 11.06 28.51 19.74
C ASN A 94 10.99 29.83 18.94
N GLY A 95 9.90 30.02 18.20
CA GLY A 95 9.60 31.29 17.53
C GLY A 95 8.85 32.27 18.44
N LYS A 96 8.80 33.54 18.04
CA LYS A 96 7.96 34.57 18.69
C LYS A 96 6.49 34.44 18.32
N GLY A 97 6.18 33.64 17.25
CA GLY A 97 4.86 33.43 16.74
C GLY A 97 4.18 32.17 17.35
N GLN A 98 3.07 31.80 16.76
CA GLN A 98 2.31 30.66 17.20
C GLN A 98 2.94 29.36 16.73
N ILE A 99 2.88 28.34 17.60
CA ILE A 99 3.21 26.96 17.26
C ILE A 99 1.89 26.22 17.03
N TYR A 100 1.80 25.52 15.93
CA TYR A 100 0.61 24.71 15.60
C TYR A 100 0.98 23.39 14.94
N ILE A 101 0.02 22.46 14.96
CA ILE A 101 0.15 21.20 14.24
C ILE A 101 -0.01 21.49 12.75
N ASP A 102 1.05 21.26 11.97
CA ASP A 102 1.04 21.47 10.52
C ASP A 102 0.26 20.38 9.82
N LYS A 103 0.62 19.14 10.07
CA LYS A 103 -0.07 17.97 9.50
C LYS A 103 0.04 16.78 10.42
N VAL A 104 -1.04 16.01 10.50
CA VAL A 104 -1.05 14.66 11.06
C VAL A 104 -1.64 13.75 10.00
N ASP A 105 -0.99 12.62 9.75
CA ASP A 105 -1.46 11.59 8.83
C ASP A 105 -1.21 10.21 9.44
N ARG A 106 -2.23 9.37 9.48
CA ARG A 106 -2.13 8.03 10.01
C ARG A 106 -2.97 7.07 9.18
N TRP A 107 -2.38 5.95 8.85
CA TRP A 107 -3.11 4.89 8.19
C TRP A 107 -2.57 3.51 8.59
N GLU A 108 -3.44 2.54 8.44
CA GLU A 108 -3.14 1.13 8.68
C GLU A 108 -3.76 0.28 7.58
N GLU A 109 -3.10 -0.79 7.21
CA GLU A 109 -3.65 -1.80 6.30
C GLU A 109 -3.16 -3.19 6.70
N ALA A 110 -3.99 -4.20 6.46
CA ALA A 110 -3.66 -5.58 6.74
C ALA A 110 -4.23 -6.51 5.68
N ILE A 111 -3.48 -7.58 5.41
CA ILE A 111 -3.92 -8.70 4.56
C ILE A 111 -3.73 -9.98 5.36
N LEU A 112 -4.77 -10.79 5.44
CA LEU A 112 -4.70 -12.15 5.96
C LEU A 112 -4.96 -13.13 4.82
N SER A 113 -4.06 -14.09 4.65
CA SER A 113 -4.07 -15.03 3.54
C SER A 113 -3.97 -16.46 4.03
N TYR A 114 -4.82 -17.33 3.54
CA TYR A 114 -4.65 -18.77 3.62
C TYR A 114 -4.19 -19.29 2.27
N PHE A 115 -3.17 -20.12 2.26
CA PHE A 115 -2.63 -20.62 0.99
C PHE A 115 -2.36 -22.13 1.05
N GLY A 116 -2.42 -22.75 -0.11
CA GLY A 116 -2.08 -24.14 -0.28
C GLY A 116 -1.45 -24.43 -1.63
N ARG A 117 -0.63 -25.46 -1.68
CA ARG A 117 0.01 -25.95 -2.89
C ARG A 117 0.05 -27.47 -2.88
N LEU A 118 -0.37 -28.06 -3.97
CA LEU A 118 -0.20 -29.48 -4.25
C LEU A 118 0.73 -29.64 -5.45
N ASN A 119 1.82 -30.36 -5.27
CA ASN A 119 2.67 -30.83 -6.35
C ASN A 119 2.55 -32.36 -6.43
N TYR A 120 2.32 -32.83 -7.63
CA TYR A 120 2.28 -34.24 -7.94
C TYR A 120 3.22 -34.54 -9.11
N ASN A 121 4.10 -35.52 -8.94
CA ASN A 121 5.02 -35.97 -9.98
C ASN A 121 4.93 -37.49 -10.11
N TYR A 122 4.62 -37.93 -11.32
CA TYR A 122 4.55 -39.33 -11.66
C TYR A 122 5.75 -39.74 -12.52
N LYS A 123 6.59 -40.62 -11.98
CA LYS A 123 7.79 -41.19 -12.65
C LYS A 123 8.74 -40.10 -13.20
N SER A 124 8.79 -38.91 -12.60
CA SER A 124 9.53 -37.76 -13.12
C SER A 124 9.15 -37.37 -14.57
N ARG A 125 8.02 -37.84 -15.05
CA ARG A 125 7.55 -37.72 -16.43
C ARG A 125 6.37 -36.77 -16.56
N TYR A 126 5.37 -36.94 -15.70
CA TYR A 126 4.18 -36.09 -15.64
C TYR A 126 4.16 -35.31 -14.33
N MET A 127 4.07 -34.02 -14.43
CA MET A 127 4.07 -33.10 -13.28
C MET A 127 2.81 -32.27 -13.29
N VAL A 128 2.15 -32.16 -12.16
CA VAL A 128 1.00 -31.30 -11.95
C VAL A 128 1.22 -30.48 -10.70
N GLU A 129 0.98 -29.18 -10.78
CA GLU A 129 0.96 -28.28 -9.63
C GLU A 129 -0.37 -27.56 -9.58
N VAL A 130 -0.96 -27.48 -8.39
CA VAL A 130 -2.15 -26.68 -8.11
C VAL A 130 -1.83 -25.77 -6.94
N ASN A 131 -2.08 -24.47 -7.10
CA ASN A 131 -1.95 -23.47 -6.08
C ASN A 131 -3.33 -22.89 -5.78
N ALA A 132 -3.60 -22.62 -4.51
CA ALA A 132 -4.82 -21.96 -4.07
C ALA A 132 -4.48 -20.92 -3.00
N ARG A 133 -5.15 -19.75 -3.05
CA ARG A 133 -4.99 -18.69 -2.09
C ARG A 133 -6.33 -18.03 -1.78
N TYR A 134 -6.60 -17.81 -0.50
CA TYR A 134 -7.80 -17.15 -0.01
C TYR A 134 -7.37 -15.93 0.77
N ASP A 135 -7.52 -14.74 0.17
CA ASP A 135 -6.98 -13.48 0.66
C ASP A 135 -8.09 -12.57 1.17
N GLY A 136 -7.86 -12.00 2.36
CA GLY A 136 -8.72 -10.99 2.95
C GLY A 136 -7.96 -9.70 3.22
N SER A 137 -8.39 -8.59 2.60
CA SER A 137 -7.75 -7.27 2.75
C SER A 137 -8.63 -6.29 3.52
N SER A 138 -8.01 -5.52 4.43
CA SER A 138 -8.68 -4.45 5.19
C SER A 138 -9.17 -3.28 4.34
N LYS A 139 -8.68 -3.16 3.09
CA LYS A 139 -9.13 -2.12 2.14
C LYS A 139 -10.59 -2.29 1.72
N PHE A 140 -11.13 -3.49 1.85
CA PHE A 140 -12.50 -3.81 1.44
C PHE A 140 -13.44 -3.93 2.64
N LEU A 141 -14.71 -3.61 2.41
CA LEU A 141 -15.76 -3.82 3.40
C LEU A 141 -15.89 -5.31 3.76
N PRO A 142 -16.35 -5.67 4.96
CA PRO A 142 -16.39 -7.06 5.43
C PRO A 142 -16.99 -8.05 4.45
N LYS A 143 -18.08 -7.68 3.76
CA LYS A 143 -18.78 -8.55 2.79
C LYS A 143 -18.01 -8.83 1.50
N ASN A 144 -17.05 -7.96 1.12
CA ASN A 144 -16.28 -8.04 -0.13
C ASN A 144 -14.78 -8.26 0.12
N ARG A 145 -14.40 -8.46 1.37
CA ARG A 145 -13.01 -8.49 1.84
C ARG A 145 -12.26 -9.69 1.31
N TRP A 146 -12.91 -10.86 1.30
CA TRP A 146 -12.30 -12.14 1.01
C TRP A 146 -12.52 -12.55 -0.43
N ASN A 147 -11.47 -13.04 -1.08
CA ASN A 147 -11.55 -13.62 -2.42
C ASN A 147 -10.62 -14.81 -2.55
N PHE A 148 -11.02 -15.74 -3.42
CA PHE A 148 -10.29 -16.96 -3.68
C PHE A 148 -9.63 -16.88 -5.07
N PHE A 149 -8.34 -17.21 -5.11
CA PHE A 149 -7.51 -17.24 -6.30
C PHE A 149 -6.88 -18.61 -6.43
N TRP A 150 -6.75 -19.09 -7.63
CA TRP A 150 -6.16 -20.40 -7.89
C TRP A 150 -5.35 -20.40 -9.17
N GLY A 151 -4.43 -21.35 -9.27
CA GLY A 151 -3.66 -21.62 -10.47
C GLY A 151 -3.32 -23.08 -10.57
N ALA A 152 -3.20 -23.58 -11.78
CA ALA A 152 -2.77 -24.92 -12.06
C ALA A 152 -1.73 -24.92 -13.18
N SER A 153 -0.76 -25.82 -13.09
CA SER A 153 0.20 -26.07 -14.15
C SER A 153 0.39 -27.57 -14.37
N ALA A 154 0.63 -27.94 -15.61
CA ALA A 154 0.98 -29.29 -15.98
C ALA A 154 2.29 -29.29 -16.78
N GLY A 155 3.10 -30.30 -16.58
CA GLY A 155 4.35 -30.50 -17.29
C GLY A 155 4.48 -31.95 -17.75
N TRP A 156 4.95 -32.11 -18.97
CA TRP A 156 5.24 -33.40 -19.56
C TRP A 156 6.70 -33.44 -20.04
N ARG A 157 7.50 -34.33 -19.45
CA ARG A 157 8.87 -34.56 -19.88
C ARG A 157 8.87 -35.64 -20.96
N ILE A 158 8.86 -35.21 -22.22
CA ILE A 158 8.73 -36.05 -23.39
C ILE A 158 9.96 -36.96 -23.55
N THR A 159 11.15 -36.48 -23.19
CA THR A 159 12.39 -37.27 -23.24
C THR A 159 12.37 -38.54 -22.37
N GLU A 160 11.50 -38.59 -21.36
CA GLU A 160 11.35 -39.77 -20.51
C GLU A 160 10.40 -40.82 -21.09
N GLU A 161 9.79 -40.53 -22.24
CA GLU A 161 8.92 -41.50 -22.93
C GLU A 161 9.71 -42.56 -23.70
N LYS A 162 9.15 -43.77 -23.78
CA LYS A 162 9.83 -44.90 -24.45
C LYS A 162 10.12 -44.61 -25.93
N PHE A 163 9.27 -43.86 -26.62
CA PHE A 163 9.46 -43.52 -28.04
C PHE A 163 10.64 -42.55 -28.28
N MET A 164 11.10 -41.85 -27.24
CA MET A 164 12.26 -40.95 -27.30
C MET A 164 13.60 -41.61 -26.97
N GLU A 165 13.59 -42.88 -26.59
CA GLU A 165 14.79 -43.57 -26.09
C GLU A 165 15.95 -43.52 -27.09
N ASN A 166 15.66 -43.70 -28.39
CA ASN A 166 16.67 -43.65 -29.46
C ASN A 166 17.17 -42.21 -29.78
N LEU A 167 16.47 -41.19 -29.29
CA LEU A 167 16.82 -39.77 -29.52
C LEU A 167 17.48 -39.10 -28.33
N ARG A 168 17.66 -39.80 -27.23
CA ARG A 168 18.28 -39.25 -26.00
C ARG A 168 19.72 -38.83 -26.21
N ASP A 169 20.45 -39.43 -27.10
CA ASP A 169 21.83 -39.06 -27.43
C ASP A 169 21.94 -37.70 -28.13
N TYR A 170 20.85 -37.24 -28.74
CA TYR A 170 20.76 -35.98 -29.47
C TYR A 170 19.95 -34.90 -28.72
N VAL A 171 18.94 -35.30 -27.93
CA VAL A 171 18.05 -34.40 -27.20
C VAL A 171 18.10 -34.74 -25.73
N ASN A 172 18.82 -33.95 -24.97
CA ASN A 172 19.03 -34.16 -23.53
C ASN A 172 17.74 -33.95 -22.72
N GLU A 173 16.95 -32.91 -23.03
CA GLU A 173 15.68 -32.65 -22.36
C GLU A 173 14.68 -31.99 -23.32
N LEU A 174 13.50 -32.59 -23.41
CA LEU A 174 12.33 -32.00 -24.08
C LEU A 174 11.16 -32.05 -23.10
N LYS A 175 10.70 -30.87 -22.69
CA LYS A 175 9.61 -30.71 -21.73
C LYS A 175 8.57 -29.74 -22.25
N LEU A 176 7.31 -30.20 -22.28
CA LEU A 176 6.15 -29.35 -22.54
C LEU A 176 5.56 -28.89 -21.22
N ARG A 177 5.19 -27.59 -21.12
CA ARG A 177 4.51 -27.02 -19.95
C ARG A 177 3.31 -26.20 -20.40
N ALA A 178 2.25 -26.26 -19.61
CA ALA A 178 1.09 -25.39 -19.72
C ALA A 178 0.70 -24.94 -18.31
N SER A 179 0.28 -23.70 -18.18
CA SER A 179 -0.20 -23.14 -16.93
C SER A 179 -1.37 -22.21 -17.17
N TYR A 180 -2.24 -22.13 -16.19
CA TYR A 180 -3.33 -21.17 -16.11
C TYR A 180 -3.52 -20.78 -14.65
N GLY A 181 -3.78 -19.50 -14.40
CA GLY A 181 -4.03 -19.02 -13.05
C GLY A 181 -4.63 -17.64 -13.01
N GLU A 182 -5.09 -17.29 -11.84
CA GLU A 182 -5.59 -15.97 -11.52
C GLU A 182 -4.89 -15.40 -10.29
N VAL A 183 -4.68 -14.07 -10.30
CA VAL A 183 -4.08 -13.32 -9.21
C VAL A 183 -4.98 -12.16 -8.83
N GLY A 184 -5.13 -11.94 -7.52
CA GLY A 184 -5.85 -10.80 -6.98
C GLY A 184 -5.01 -9.53 -7.04
N ASN A 185 -5.62 -8.44 -7.52
CA ASN A 185 -5.04 -7.12 -7.51
C ASN A 185 -5.92 -6.15 -6.70
N GLN A 186 -5.28 -5.38 -5.83
CA GLN A 186 -5.93 -4.32 -5.05
C GLN A 186 -5.28 -2.93 -5.26
N ASN A 187 -4.42 -2.82 -6.28
CA ASN A 187 -3.80 -1.55 -6.63
C ASN A 187 -4.86 -0.55 -7.11
N GLY A 188 -4.67 0.73 -6.82
CA GLY A 188 -5.63 1.77 -7.15
C GLY A 188 -6.85 1.85 -6.21
N ILE A 189 -6.95 0.97 -5.21
CA ILE A 189 -7.97 1.03 -4.16
C ILE A 189 -7.36 1.70 -2.92
N GLY A 190 -7.96 2.82 -2.50
CA GLY A 190 -7.58 3.50 -1.26
C GLY A 190 -7.95 2.68 -0.02
N ARG A 191 -7.22 2.89 1.08
CA ARG A 191 -7.38 2.14 2.34
C ARG A 191 -8.75 2.26 2.97
N TYR A 192 -9.40 3.41 2.77
CA TYR A 192 -10.68 3.76 3.39
C TYR A 192 -11.77 4.10 2.36
N ASP A 193 -11.56 3.73 1.10
CA ASP A 193 -12.47 4.04 -0.01
C ASP A 193 -13.90 3.49 0.17
N GLY A 194 -14.07 2.48 1.01
CA GLY A 194 -15.38 1.91 1.34
C GLY A 194 -16.10 2.62 2.50
N ILE A 195 -15.46 3.60 3.16
CA ILE A 195 -15.97 4.27 4.34
C ILE A 195 -16.48 5.68 3.97
N GLN A 196 -17.73 5.99 4.31
CA GLN A 196 -18.28 7.32 4.12
C GLN A 196 -17.58 8.32 5.05
N LEU A 197 -16.85 9.26 4.47
CA LEU A 197 -16.20 10.36 5.19
C LEU A 197 -17.09 11.62 5.16
N TYR A 198 -16.97 12.41 6.21
CA TYR A 198 -17.66 13.69 6.36
C TYR A 198 -16.64 14.78 6.65
N ASN A 199 -16.77 15.90 5.94
CA ASN A 199 -15.96 17.08 6.13
C ASN A 199 -16.69 18.09 7.02
N TYR A 200 -15.99 18.58 8.03
CA TYR A 200 -16.45 19.72 8.81
C TYR A 200 -16.02 21.01 8.11
N LYS A 201 -16.98 21.86 7.80
CA LYS A 201 -16.77 23.16 7.19
C LYS A 201 -17.22 24.26 8.16
N SER A 202 -16.30 25.15 8.52
CA SER A 202 -16.64 26.41 9.18
C SER A 202 -17.11 27.36 8.10
N ASN A 203 -18.23 28.02 8.30
CA ASN A 203 -18.78 28.99 7.36
C ASN A 203 -19.75 28.39 6.33
N SER A 204 -20.95 28.06 6.80
CA SER A 204 -22.00 27.45 5.99
C SER A 204 -22.61 28.36 4.89
N GLY A 205 -22.19 29.61 4.80
CA GLY A 205 -22.88 30.58 3.93
C GLY A 205 -24.26 31.05 4.48
N ALA A 206 -24.83 30.32 5.44
CA ALA A 206 -26.06 30.69 6.13
C ALA A 206 -25.75 31.31 7.49
N LEU A 207 -26.43 32.39 7.85
CA LEU A 207 -26.33 33.03 9.14
C LEU A 207 -27.36 32.39 10.11
N LEU A 208 -26.87 31.83 11.19
CA LEU A 208 -27.66 31.40 12.35
C LEU A 208 -27.52 32.49 13.42
N GLY A 209 -28.42 33.42 13.40
CA GLY A 209 -28.27 34.69 14.17
C GLY A 209 -27.16 35.56 13.55
N ASN A 210 -26.19 35.98 14.36
CA ASN A 210 -25.06 36.83 13.93
C ASN A 210 -23.78 36.04 13.62
N SER A 211 -23.82 34.69 13.59
CA SER A 211 -22.64 33.87 13.33
C SER A 211 -22.89 32.88 12.20
N LYS A 212 -21.82 32.61 11.46
CA LYS A 212 -21.81 31.56 10.44
C LYS A 212 -21.59 30.22 11.13
N GLY A 213 -22.56 29.32 10.99
CA GLY A 213 -22.50 28.00 11.61
C GLY A 213 -21.46 27.06 10.97
N THR A 214 -21.00 26.11 11.73
CA THR A 214 -20.29 24.94 11.21
C THR A 214 -21.29 23.95 10.64
N TYR A 215 -21.00 23.36 9.50
CA TYR A 215 -21.82 22.31 8.90
C TYR A 215 -20.97 21.09 8.54
N VAL A 216 -21.66 20.00 8.32
CA VAL A 216 -21.04 18.73 7.91
C VAL A 216 -21.50 18.41 6.50
N GLU A 217 -20.58 18.16 5.61
CA GLU A 217 -20.88 17.70 4.26
C GLU A 217 -20.27 16.32 4.00
N SER A 218 -20.93 15.53 3.17
CA SER A 218 -20.38 14.26 2.69
C SER A 218 -19.17 14.52 1.79
N ALA A 219 -18.08 13.83 2.03
CA ALA A 219 -16.85 13.92 1.20
C ALA A 219 -17.01 13.35 -0.23
N GLY A 220 -18.18 12.81 -0.55
CA GLY A 220 -18.53 12.22 -1.84
C GLY A 220 -19.30 10.92 -1.68
N LEU A 221 -19.75 10.36 -2.80
CA LEU A 221 -20.39 9.04 -2.81
C LEU A 221 -19.36 7.94 -2.73
N VAL A 222 -19.60 6.97 -1.88
CA VAL A 222 -18.71 5.83 -1.64
C VAL A 222 -19.29 4.57 -2.26
N SER A 223 -18.51 3.86 -3.04
CA SER A 223 -18.91 2.55 -3.57
C SER A 223 -18.73 1.47 -2.50
N THR A 224 -19.84 0.84 -2.11
CA THR A 224 -19.82 -0.31 -1.18
C THR A 224 -19.57 -1.64 -1.89
N MET A 225 -19.38 -1.63 -3.22
CA MET A 225 -19.22 -2.84 -4.04
C MET A 225 -17.77 -3.11 -4.44
N ARG A 226 -16.81 -2.28 -4.00
CA ARG A 226 -15.39 -2.48 -4.30
C ARG A 226 -14.91 -3.81 -3.73
N THR A 227 -14.22 -4.57 -4.57
CA THR A 227 -13.61 -5.86 -4.26
C THR A 227 -12.32 -6.05 -5.05
N TRP A 228 -11.69 -7.18 -4.90
CA TRP A 228 -10.49 -7.56 -5.63
C TRP A 228 -10.71 -7.55 -7.15
N GLU A 229 -9.76 -7.02 -7.88
CA GLU A 229 -9.64 -7.22 -9.32
C GLU A 229 -8.98 -8.57 -9.59
N ARG A 230 -9.43 -9.30 -10.62
CA ARG A 230 -8.84 -10.57 -11.04
C ARG A 230 -8.03 -10.37 -12.31
N ILE A 231 -6.77 -10.76 -12.26
CA ILE A 231 -5.87 -10.79 -13.40
C ILE A 231 -5.65 -12.25 -13.77
N TYR A 232 -5.86 -12.58 -15.04
CA TYR A 232 -5.70 -13.94 -15.57
C TYR A 232 -4.39 -14.04 -16.35
N ASN A 233 -3.70 -15.20 -16.21
CA ASN A 233 -2.42 -15.45 -16.88
C ASN A 233 -2.44 -16.85 -17.52
#